data_c3ab578b834744f919a0d844cf606b6e
#
_entry.id   c3ab578b834744f919a0d844cf606b6e
#
_cell.length_a   1.000
_cell.length_b   1.000
_cell.length_c   1.000
_cell.angle_alpha   90.00
_cell.angle_beta   90.00
_cell.angle_gamma   90.00
#
_symmetry.space_group_name_H-M   'P 1'
#
loop_
_entity.id
_entity.type
_entity.pdbx_description
1 polymer ?
#
loop_
_entity_poly.entity_id
_entity_poly.type
_entity_poly.pdbx_seq_one_letter_code
_entity_poly.pdbx_strand_id
1 'polypeptide(L)'
;MRRIIFARSLLLAVMLLALAVKSSAGVFLSVVIAPPALPVYEQPFCPGDGYIWTPGYWAYGDDGYFWVPGTWVLAPAPGLLWTPGYWGWGDGVFIFHEGYWGPYVGFYGGINYGFGYTGIGYRGGYWNNGAFF
;
A
#
# COMPACT_ATOMS: atom_id res chain seq x y z
N MET A 1 -23.44 -36.63 30.80
CA MET A 1 -22.12 -36.60 30.17
C MET A 1 -22.11 -36.16 28.70
N ARG A 2 -23.01 -36.69 27.87
CA ARG A 2 -23.04 -36.29 26.44
C ARG A 2 -23.30 -34.81 26.18
N ARG A 3 -24.12 -34.14 27.01
CA ARG A 3 -24.45 -32.70 26.84
C ARG A 3 -23.28 -31.76 27.14
N ILE A 4 -22.34 -32.09 27.99
CA ILE A 4 -21.19 -31.31 28.36
C ILE A 4 -20.12 -31.33 27.27
N ILE A 5 -19.98 -32.44 26.54
CA ILE A 5 -19.03 -32.61 25.46
C ILE A 5 -19.44 -31.78 24.24
N PHE A 6 -20.74 -31.69 23.92
CA PHE A 6 -21.28 -30.89 22.83
C PHE A 6 -21.08 -29.37 23.09
N ALA A 7 -21.28 -28.89 24.32
CA ALA A 7 -21.10 -27.51 24.69
C ALA A 7 -19.63 -27.07 24.57
N ARG A 8 -18.69 -27.93 24.94
CA ARG A 8 -17.25 -27.64 24.80
C ARG A 8 -16.79 -27.60 23.35
N SER A 9 -17.29 -28.49 22.49
CA SER A 9 -16.98 -28.53 21.07
C SER A 9 -17.54 -27.27 20.33
N LEU A 10 -18.74 -26.84 20.71
CA LEU A 10 -19.35 -25.63 20.14
C LEU A 10 -18.58 -24.35 20.55
N LEU A 11 -18.12 -24.27 21.80
CA LEU A 11 -17.34 -23.14 22.31
C LEU A 11 -15.98 -23.02 21.59
N LEU A 12 -15.30 -24.14 21.32
CA LEU A 12 -14.05 -24.18 20.56
C LEU A 12 -14.26 -23.75 19.11
N ALA A 13 -15.33 -24.17 18.45
CA ALA A 13 -15.65 -23.75 17.08
C ALA A 13 -15.95 -22.26 16.99
N VAL A 14 -16.66 -21.67 17.95
CA VAL A 14 -16.94 -20.23 18.02
C VAL A 14 -15.66 -19.44 18.29
N MET A 15 -14.73 -19.90 19.13
CA MET A 15 -13.44 -19.26 19.36
C MET A 15 -12.55 -19.29 18.11
N LEU A 16 -12.53 -20.38 17.36
CA LEU A 16 -11.76 -20.50 16.10
C LEU A 16 -12.31 -19.57 15.01
N LEU A 17 -13.63 -19.40 14.90
CA LEU A 17 -14.28 -18.46 14.01
C LEU A 17 -13.97 -16.99 14.39
N ALA A 18 -13.96 -16.65 15.67
CA ALA A 18 -13.61 -15.32 16.14
C ALA A 18 -12.14 -14.97 15.85
N LEU A 19 -11.21 -15.92 15.94
CA LEU A 19 -9.82 -15.75 15.60
C LEU A 19 -9.63 -15.55 14.08
N ALA A 20 -10.38 -16.27 13.24
CA ALA A 20 -10.35 -16.11 11.78
C ALA A 20 -10.86 -14.73 11.34
N VAL A 21 -11.91 -14.20 11.99
CA VAL A 21 -12.42 -12.85 11.74
C VAL A 21 -11.42 -11.78 12.16
N LYS A 22 -10.69 -11.96 13.26
CA LYS A 22 -9.64 -11.03 13.69
C LYS A 22 -8.43 -11.03 12.74
N SER A 23 -8.05 -12.15 12.17
CA SER A 23 -6.94 -12.22 11.21
C SER A 23 -7.27 -11.55 9.88
N SER A 24 -8.53 -11.57 9.43
CA SER A 24 -8.96 -10.84 8.24
C SER A 24 -9.13 -9.33 8.49
N ALA A 25 -9.38 -8.90 9.73
CA ALA A 25 -9.41 -7.49 10.12
C ALA A 25 -8.01 -6.87 10.28
N GLY A 26 -6.94 -7.69 10.31
CA GLY A 26 -5.54 -7.25 10.36
C GLY A 26 -5.00 -6.60 9.08
N VAL A 27 -5.86 -6.34 8.08
CA VAL A 27 -5.50 -5.70 6.80
C VAL A 27 -5.35 -4.18 6.95
N PHE A 28 -5.93 -3.56 7.99
CA PHE A 28 -5.88 -2.12 8.19
C PHE A 28 -4.85 -1.76 9.26
N LEU A 29 -3.77 -1.10 8.81
CA LEU A 29 -2.79 -0.52 9.72
C LEU A 29 -3.20 0.91 10.07
N SER A 30 -3.47 1.17 11.34
CA SER A 30 -3.79 2.50 11.87
C SER A 30 -2.77 2.95 12.91
N VAL A 31 -2.32 4.19 12.82
CA VAL A 31 -1.30 4.77 13.68
C VAL A 31 -1.74 6.15 14.15
N VAL A 32 -1.56 6.44 15.42
CA VAL A 32 -1.91 7.75 16.00
C VAL A 32 -0.88 8.83 15.65
N ILE A 33 0.38 8.43 15.45
CA ILE A 33 1.49 9.34 15.16
C ILE A 33 1.59 9.56 13.66
N ALA A 34 1.70 10.82 13.23
CA ALA A 34 1.88 11.16 11.82
C ALA A 34 3.16 10.54 11.24
N PRO A 35 3.15 10.11 9.98
CA PRO A 35 4.38 9.71 9.31
C PRO A 35 5.35 10.89 9.22
N PRO A 36 6.67 10.64 9.23
CA PRO A 36 7.64 11.69 9.03
C PRO A 36 7.50 12.37 7.67
N ALA A 37 8.12 13.54 7.50
CA ALA A 37 8.22 14.17 6.20
C ALA A 37 8.95 13.25 5.22
N LEU A 38 8.61 13.37 3.93
CA LEU A 38 9.27 12.60 2.89
C LEU A 38 10.76 12.98 2.84
N PRO A 39 11.68 12.01 2.81
CA PRO A 39 13.09 12.31 2.69
C PRO A 39 13.42 12.88 1.31
N VAL A 40 14.41 13.73 1.24
CA VAL A 40 15.01 14.17 -0.02
C VAL A 40 16.03 13.11 -0.44
N TYR A 41 15.87 12.60 -1.66
CA TYR A 41 16.75 11.56 -2.18
C TYR A 41 16.95 11.74 -3.68
N GLU A 42 17.99 11.12 -4.20
CA GLU A 42 18.23 11.03 -5.64
C GLU A 42 17.51 9.81 -6.22
N GLN A 43 16.83 10.02 -7.34
CA GLN A 43 16.23 8.91 -8.06
C GLN A 43 17.32 8.07 -8.73
N PRO A 44 17.37 6.75 -8.51
CA PRO A 44 18.29 5.88 -9.25
C PRO A 44 18.03 5.96 -10.76
N PHE A 45 19.07 5.71 -11.56
CA PHE A 45 18.91 5.65 -13.00
C PHE A 45 17.90 4.57 -13.41
N CYS A 46 17.04 4.90 -14.38
CA CYS A 46 16.13 3.93 -14.97
C CYS A 46 16.93 2.78 -15.60
N PRO A 47 16.67 1.52 -15.26
CA PRO A 47 17.46 0.39 -15.75
C PRO A 47 17.22 0.04 -17.22
N GLY A 48 16.20 0.59 -17.84
CA GLY A 48 15.86 0.33 -19.24
C GLY A 48 14.48 0.79 -19.63
N ASP A 49 14.06 0.46 -20.84
CA ASP A 49 12.75 0.80 -21.36
C ASP A 49 11.63 0.02 -20.64
N GLY A 50 10.47 0.63 -20.52
CA GLY A 50 9.28 0.00 -19.94
C GLY A 50 9.22 -0.03 -18.41
N TYR A 51 10.24 0.46 -17.73
CA TYR A 51 10.22 0.58 -16.27
C TYR A 51 9.41 1.80 -15.82
N ILE A 52 8.62 1.60 -14.80
CA ILE A 52 7.81 2.62 -14.16
C ILE A 52 8.35 2.89 -12.75
N TRP A 53 8.51 4.16 -12.42
CA TRP A 53 8.92 4.55 -11.08
C TRP A 53 7.79 4.31 -10.07
N THR A 54 8.10 3.56 -9.02
CA THR A 54 7.22 3.39 -7.85
C THR A 54 7.86 4.12 -6.69
N PRO A 55 7.27 5.24 -6.22
CA PRO A 55 7.89 6.07 -5.18
C PRO A 55 8.10 5.32 -3.87
N GLY A 56 9.12 5.72 -3.13
CA GLY A 56 9.29 5.28 -1.76
C GLY A 56 8.15 5.76 -0.86
N TYR A 57 8.01 5.11 0.26
CA TYR A 57 6.96 5.43 1.22
C TYR A 57 7.38 5.06 2.65
N TRP A 58 6.68 5.63 3.62
CA TRP A 58 6.84 5.24 5.00
C TRP A 58 6.00 4.00 5.28
N ALA A 59 6.65 2.92 5.73
CA ALA A 59 6.00 1.77 6.31
C ALA A 59 6.04 1.87 7.84
N TYR A 60 5.23 1.09 8.51
CA TYR A 60 5.18 1.05 9.96
C TYR A 60 5.35 -0.38 10.46
N GLY A 61 6.28 -0.58 11.37
CA GLY A 61 6.59 -1.87 11.97
C GLY A 61 6.70 -1.78 13.48
N ASP A 62 7.29 -2.79 14.10
CA ASP A 62 7.39 -2.91 15.57
C ASP A 62 8.17 -1.75 16.20
N ASP A 63 9.14 -1.20 15.50
CA ASP A 63 9.97 -0.07 15.96
C ASP A 63 9.50 1.29 15.44
N GLY A 64 8.30 1.37 14.85
CA GLY A 64 7.74 2.60 14.30
C GLY A 64 7.88 2.73 12.79
N TYR A 65 7.85 3.96 12.29
CA TYR A 65 7.99 4.24 10.87
C TYR A 65 9.38 3.90 10.37
N PHE A 66 9.46 3.29 9.19
CA PHE A 66 10.70 3.09 8.46
C PHE A 66 10.50 3.37 6.97
N TRP A 67 11.54 3.89 6.33
CA TRP A 67 11.49 4.26 4.93
C TRP A 67 11.69 3.05 4.02
N VAL A 68 10.75 2.84 3.09
CA VAL A 68 10.89 1.90 1.99
C VAL A 68 11.31 2.69 0.76
N PRO A 69 12.51 2.49 0.22
CA PRO A 69 12.98 3.23 -0.95
C PRO A 69 12.11 2.99 -2.18
N GLY A 70 11.99 4.01 -3.02
CA GLY A 70 11.40 3.85 -4.34
C GLY A 70 12.23 2.93 -5.24
N THR A 71 11.57 2.35 -6.23
CA THR A 71 12.21 1.44 -7.16
C THR A 71 11.58 1.50 -8.54
N TRP A 72 12.37 1.15 -9.55
CA TRP A 72 11.91 0.97 -10.92
C TRP A 72 11.33 -0.43 -11.09
N VAL A 73 10.13 -0.52 -11.63
CA VAL A 73 9.40 -1.78 -11.77
C VAL A 73 8.80 -1.89 -13.16
N LEU A 74 8.89 -3.06 -13.75
CA LEU A 74 8.12 -3.39 -14.94
C LEU A 74 6.67 -3.60 -14.55
N ALA A 75 5.73 -2.96 -15.27
CA ALA A 75 4.31 -3.18 -15.02
C ALA A 75 3.95 -4.67 -15.19
N PRO A 76 3.04 -5.20 -14.36
CA PRO A 76 2.63 -6.61 -14.45
C PRO A 76 1.97 -6.98 -15.79
N ALA A 77 1.39 -5.98 -16.46
CA ALA A 77 0.80 -6.12 -17.79
C ALA A 77 0.86 -4.78 -18.54
N PRO A 78 0.82 -4.78 -19.87
CA PRO A 78 0.74 -3.54 -20.64
C PRO A 78 -0.50 -2.71 -20.29
N GLY A 79 -0.33 -1.40 -20.27
CA GLY A 79 -1.42 -0.45 -19.98
C GLY A 79 -1.64 -0.17 -18.50
N LEU A 80 -0.94 -0.83 -17.59
CA LEU A 80 -1.07 -0.60 -16.15
C LEU A 80 -0.13 0.50 -15.67
N LEU A 81 -0.65 1.34 -14.78
CA LEU A 81 0.07 2.38 -14.07
C LEU A 81 0.02 2.14 -12.56
N TRP A 82 1.04 2.59 -11.87
CA TRP A 82 1.13 2.47 -10.42
C TRP A 82 0.49 3.67 -9.72
N THR A 83 -0.42 3.40 -8.78
CA THR A 83 -0.90 4.39 -7.83
C THR A 83 -0.18 4.17 -6.51
N PRO A 84 0.61 5.16 -6.02
CA PRO A 84 1.34 5.02 -4.77
C PRO A 84 0.43 4.84 -3.56
N GLY A 85 0.90 4.09 -2.58
CA GLY A 85 0.28 4.05 -1.26
C GLY A 85 0.47 5.37 -0.51
N TYR A 86 -0.35 5.61 0.49
CA TYR A 86 -0.25 6.82 1.31
C TYR A 86 -0.90 6.63 2.68
N TRP A 87 -0.50 7.48 3.61
CA TRP A 87 -1.12 7.57 4.92
C TRP A 87 -2.21 8.64 4.89
N GLY A 88 -3.46 8.24 5.12
CA GLY A 88 -4.61 9.15 5.21
C GLY A 88 -5.03 9.36 6.66
N TRP A 89 -5.37 10.61 7.00
CA TRP A 89 -5.92 10.96 8.30
C TRP A 89 -7.44 10.80 8.30
N GLY A 90 -7.97 10.13 9.32
CA GLY A 90 -9.41 10.02 9.54
C GLY A 90 -9.72 9.50 10.93
N ASP A 91 -10.75 10.05 11.58
CA ASP A 91 -11.22 9.61 12.91
C ASP A 91 -10.13 9.53 13.98
N GLY A 92 -9.17 10.46 13.95
CA GLY A 92 -8.12 10.57 14.95
C GLY A 92 -6.93 9.63 14.75
N VAL A 93 -6.84 8.93 13.63
CA VAL A 93 -5.74 8.03 13.30
C VAL A 93 -5.27 8.21 11.86
N PHE A 94 -4.02 7.80 11.59
CA PHE A 94 -3.51 7.63 10.24
C PHE A 94 -3.73 6.19 9.79
N ILE A 95 -4.32 6.01 8.62
CA ILE A 95 -4.58 4.71 8.02
C ILE A 95 -3.74 4.63 6.73
N PHE A 96 -3.00 3.54 6.58
CA PHE A 96 -2.24 3.31 5.36
C PHE A 96 -3.15 2.73 4.26
N HIS A 97 -3.17 3.41 3.13
CA HIS A 97 -3.82 2.95 1.91
C HIS A 97 -2.75 2.37 0.99
N GLU A 98 -2.82 1.08 0.71
CA GLU A 98 -1.83 0.41 -0.12
C GLU A 98 -1.86 0.90 -1.57
N GLY A 99 -0.67 0.98 -2.20
CA GLY A 99 -0.55 1.22 -3.62
C GLY A 99 -1.11 0.06 -4.45
N TYR A 100 -1.45 0.33 -5.69
CA TYR A 100 -2.01 -0.67 -6.60
C TYR A 100 -1.72 -0.38 -8.07
N TRP A 101 -1.77 -1.42 -8.89
CA TRP A 101 -1.72 -1.32 -10.34
C TRP A 101 -3.12 -1.18 -10.92
N GLY A 102 -3.27 -0.28 -11.90
CA GLY A 102 -4.52 -0.08 -12.59
C GLY A 102 -4.33 0.70 -13.90
N PRO A 103 -5.37 0.79 -14.74
CA PRO A 103 -5.26 1.51 -16.03
C PRO A 103 -5.10 3.02 -15.87
N TYR A 104 -5.40 3.55 -14.70
CA TYR A 104 -5.29 4.97 -14.35
C TYR A 104 -4.61 5.12 -13.00
N VAL A 105 -3.92 6.23 -12.81
CA VAL A 105 -3.41 6.61 -11.49
C VAL A 105 -4.58 7.21 -10.70
N GLY A 106 -4.93 6.57 -9.59
CA GLY A 106 -5.98 7.01 -8.69
C GLY A 106 -5.50 8.03 -7.66
N PHE A 107 -6.32 8.24 -6.65
CA PHE A 107 -5.99 9.15 -5.55
C PHE A 107 -4.88 8.54 -4.67
N TYR A 108 -3.89 9.36 -4.34
CA TYR A 108 -2.79 8.97 -3.46
C TYR A 108 -2.48 10.06 -2.42
N GLY A 109 -3.53 10.56 -1.76
CA GLY A 109 -3.42 11.47 -0.62
C GLY A 109 -3.08 12.92 -0.95
N GLY A 110 -2.99 13.31 -2.23
CA GLY A 110 -2.54 14.63 -2.63
C GLY A 110 -1.06 14.87 -2.36
N ILE A 111 -0.27 13.82 -2.15
CA ILE A 111 1.14 13.90 -1.75
C ILE A 111 2.02 14.06 -2.98
N ASN A 112 2.87 15.09 -2.98
CA ASN A 112 3.90 15.22 -4.01
C ASN A 112 5.08 14.30 -3.69
N TYR A 113 5.10 13.11 -4.32
CA TYR A 113 6.22 12.17 -4.21
C TYR A 113 7.40 12.53 -5.11
N GLY A 114 7.23 13.51 -6.01
CA GLY A 114 8.22 13.83 -7.03
C GLY A 114 8.27 12.80 -8.17
N PHE A 115 9.19 13.02 -9.10
CA PHE A 115 9.47 12.09 -10.21
C PHE A 115 8.22 11.62 -10.98
N GLY A 116 7.35 12.57 -11.32
CA GLY A 116 6.11 12.32 -12.04
C GLY A 116 4.86 12.22 -11.17
N TYR A 117 4.98 11.99 -9.89
CA TYR A 117 3.87 11.95 -8.92
C TYR A 117 3.79 13.28 -8.18
N THR A 118 3.05 14.23 -8.74
CA THR A 118 3.00 15.62 -8.28
C THR A 118 1.96 15.91 -7.20
N GLY A 119 1.21 14.90 -6.80
CA GLY A 119 0.08 15.00 -5.87
C GLY A 119 -1.25 14.72 -6.55
N ILE A 120 -1.36 14.96 -7.85
CA ILE A 120 -2.54 14.68 -8.66
C ILE A 120 -2.08 14.03 -9.97
N GLY A 121 -2.59 12.84 -10.25
CA GLY A 121 -2.29 12.13 -11.48
C GLY A 121 -0.83 11.68 -11.58
N TYR A 122 -0.37 11.47 -12.80
CA TYR A 122 0.95 10.97 -13.10
C TYR A 122 1.48 11.61 -14.40
N ARG A 123 2.71 12.11 -14.35
CA ARG A 123 3.40 12.76 -15.47
C ARG A 123 4.78 12.16 -15.75
N GLY A 124 5.01 10.95 -15.29
CA GLY A 124 6.30 10.26 -15.45
C GLY A 124 6.43 9.44 -16.71
N GLY A 125 5.36 9.27 -17.47
CA GLY A 125 5.33 8.49 -18.69
C GLY A 125 3.92 8.14 -19.13
N TYR A 126 3.82 7.39 -20.22
CA TYR A 126 2.55 6.99 -20.80
C TYR A 126 2.67 5.70 -21.59
N TRP A 127 1.55 4.99 -21.76
CA TRP A 127 1.45 3.83 -22.62
C TRP A 127 1.04 4.22 -24.03
N ASN A 128 1.72 3.63 -25.01
CA ASN A 128 1.39 3.78 -26.44
C ASN A 128 1.66 2.45 -27.16
N ASN A 129 0.62 1.86 -27.74
CA ASN A 129 0.68 0.59 -28.49
C ASN A 129 1.40 -0.54 -27.73
N GLY A 130 1.11 -0.68 -26.43
CA GLY A 130 1.66 -1.74 -25.60
C GLY A 130 3.09 -1.51 -25.11
N ALA A 131 3.67 -0.34 -25.37
CA ALA A 131 4.97 0.08 -24.86
C ALA A 131 4.83 1.32 -23.97
N PHE A 132 5.63 1.36 -22.91
CA PHE A 132 5.68 2.49 -21.98
C PHE A 132 6.83 3.44 -22.34
N PHE A 133 6.53 4.73 -22.42
CA PHE A 133 7.48 5.80 -22.76
C PHE A 133 7.60 6.81 -21.63
#